data_d88692fe4f2903f3a7bd571c19b3381c
#
_entry.id   d88692fe4f2903f3a7bd571c19b3381c
#
_cell.length_a   1.000
_cell.length_b   1.000
_cell.length_c   1.000
_cell.angle_alpha   90.00
_cell.angle_beta   90.00
_cell.angle_gamma   90.00
#
_symmetry.space_group_name_H-M   'P 1'
#
loop_
_entity.id
_entity.type
_entity.pdbx_description
1 polymer ?
#
loop_
_entity_poly.entity_id
_entity_poly.type
_entity_poly.pdbx_seq_one_letter_code
_entity_poly.pdbx_strand_id
1 'polypeptide(L)'
;MKLSAAVLALAAAASTTNAQEFCGRDDLKVVGDYTVYNNLWGEDNDRSGGQCTTVDSSSGSEIAWHTHFNWAGDNWQVKSYANAALKFDPVQVANVTSIPTTMDYTYTYDGNIITNVAYDLFTSPTIGGETAYELMVWLAALGGAWPLTTTGQPIKSVNLGGVDFNLYQGWNNKTKVFTYVAKQTTYTFSADLKQFFDELPADNTIGTTQYLTHVQAGTEPFQGKNATFTVNKYSAAVHTV
;
A
#
# COMPACT_ATOMS: atom_id res chain seq x y z
N MET A 1 -5.43 59.79 -7.93
CA MET A 1 -4.45 58.83 -7.47
C MET A 1 -5.07 57.43 -7.65
N LYS A 2 -4.58 56.64 -8.61
CA LYS A 2 -5.04 55.23 -8.83
C LYS A 2 -3.99 54.32 -8.21
N LEU A 3 -4.36 53.58 -7.15
CA LEU A 3 -3.51 52.52 -6.60
C LEU A 3 -3.69 51.27 -7.46
N SER A 4 -2.62 50.84 -8.09
CA SER A 4 -2.53 49.53 -8.74
C SER A 4 -2.10 48.51 -7.69
N ALA A 5 -2.97 47.53 -7.40
CA ALA A 5 -2.62 46.36 -6.59
C ALA A 5 -1.86 45.37 -7.47
N ALA A 6 -0.60 45.12 -7.14
CA ALA A 6 0.17 44.02 -7.75
C ALA A 6 -0.17 42.72 -7.06
N VAL A 7 -0.73 41.79 -7.82
CA VAL A 7 -0.95 40.39 -7.37
C VAL A 7 0.35 39.63 -7.56
N LEU A 8 1.03 39.29 -6.46
CA LEU A 8 2.16 38.34 -6.49
C LEU A 8 1.60 36.92 -6.64
N ALA A 9 1.80 36.33 -7.80
CA ALA A 9 1.59 34.90 -7.99
C ALA A 9 2.80 34.15 -7.41
N LEU A 10 2.62 33.44 -6.30
CA LEU A 10 3.60 32.45 -5.83
C LEU A 10 3.57 31.26 -6.79
N ALA A 11 4.57 31.14 -7.63
CA ALA A 11 4.84 29.91 -8.38
C ALA A 11 5.42 28.87 -7.40
N ALA A 12 4.68 27.83 -7.10
CA ALA A 12 5.22 26.67 -6.41
C ALA A 12 6.25 26.00 -7.33
N ALA A 13 7.53 26.09 -6.97
CA ALA A 13 8.59 25.41 -7.68
C ALA A 13 8.42 23.89 -7.43
N ALA A 14 8.02 23.16 -8.45
CA ALA A 14 8.13 21.70 -8.46
C ALA A 14 9.63 21.37 -8.44
N SER A 15 10.13 20.84 -7.34
CA SER A 15 11.49 20.32 -7.26
C SER A 15 11.55 19.04 -8.08
N THR A 16 12.14 19.09 -9.28
CA THR A 16 12.54 17.91 -10.03
C THR A 16 13.65 17.23 -9.23
N THR A 17 13.30 16.22 -8.44
CA THR A 17 14.31 15.31 -7.89
C THR A 17 14.94 14.58 -9.06
N ASN A 18 16.28 14.52 -9.14
CA ASN A 18 16.93 13.55 -10.03
C ASN A 18 16.35 12.18 -9.66
N ALA A 19 15.58 11.59 -10.59
CA ALA A 19 14.94 10.29 -10.41
C ALA A 19 16.05 9.23 -10.34
N GLN A 20 16.56 8.96 -9.13
CA GLN A 20 17.55 7.92 -8.89
C GLN A 20 16.83 6.63 -8.58
N GLU A 21 17.05 5.66 -9.44
CA GLU A 21 16.59 4.30 -9.26
C GLU A 21 17.38 3.60 -8.14
N PHE A 22 16.72 2.77 -7.34
CA PHE A 22 17.33 1.97 -6.29
C PHE A 22 16.80 0.52 -6.38
N CYS A 23 17.73 -0.45 -6.33
CA CYS A 23 17.48 -1.85 -6.69
C CYS A 23 17.87 -2.85 -5.59
N GLY A 24 18.54 -2.41 -4.54
CA GLY A 24 18.93 -3.29 -3.44
C GLY A 24 17.73 -3.77 -2.62
N ARG A 25 17.90 -4.91 -1.94
CA ARG A 25 16.89 -5.58 -1.11
C ARG A 25 16.22 -4.59 -0.14
N ASP A 26 17.00 -3.85 0.60
CA ASP A 26 16.56 -2.96 1.67
C ASP A 26 16.69 -1.47 1.29
N ASP A 27 16.90 -1.20 -0.01
CA ASP A 27 17.02 0.16 -0.48
C ASP A 27 15.71 0.92 -0.29
N LEU A 28 15.85 2.17 0.09
CA LEU A 28 14.73 3.07 0.35
C LEU A 28 15.07 4.52 0.00
N LYS A 29 14.01 5.33 -0.16
CA LYS A 29 14.13 6.79 -0.31
C LYS A 29 13.11 7.49 0.57
N VAL A 30 13.59 8.40 1.43
CA VAL A 30 12.71 9.26 2.25
C VAL A 30 12.32 10.47 1.41
N VAL A 31 11.03 10.72 1.25
CA VAL A 31 10.48 11.79 0.43
C VAL A 31 9.23 12.38 1.11
N GLY A 32 9.30 13.64 1.54
CA GLY A 32 8.19 14.27 2.25
C GLY A 32 7.76 13.46 3.47
N ASP A 33 6.49 13.14 3.53
CA ASP A 33 5.88 12.37 4.63
C ASP A 33 6.00 10.85 4.43
N TYR A 34 6.75 10.39 3.43
CA TYR A 34 6.84 8.97 3.09
C TYR A 34 8.27 8.45 3.12
N THR A 35 8.36 7.13 3.32
CA THR A 35 9.52 6.32 2.97
C THR A 35 9.10 5.35 1.88
N VAL A 36 9.73 5.45 0.70
CA VAL A 36 9.49 4.53 -0.42
C VAL A 36 10.54 3.43 -0.36
N TYR A 37 10.08 2.18 -0.30
CA TYR A 37 10.92 0.99 -0.18
C TYR A 37 10.92 0.17 -1.47
N ASN A 38 12.07 -0.40 -1.83
CA ASN A 38 12.15 -1.46 -2.84
C ASN A 38 11.71 -2.82 -2.24
N ASN A 39 12.11 -3.11 -1.02
CA ASN A 39 11.64 -4.20 -0.17
C ASN A 39 11.58 -5.58 -0.87
N LEU A 40 12.73 -6.15 -1.18
CA LEU A 40 12.85 -7.46 -1.84
C LEU A 40 12.85 -8.62 -0.81
N TRP A 41 11.96 -8.60 0.17
CA TRP A 41 11.97 -9.54 1.29
C TRP A 41 11.87 -11.03 0.88
N GLY A 42 11.24 -11.31 -0.24
CA GLY A 42 11.02 -12.65 -0.78
C GLY A 42 11.86 -12.99 -2.02
N GLU A 43 12.90 -12.20 -2.38
CA GLU A 43 13.72 -12.42 -3.60
C GLU A 43 14.44 -13.78 -3.63
N ASP A 44 14.66 -14.39 -2.47
CA ASP A 44 15.25 -15.73 -2.39
C ASP A 44 14.37 -16.81 -3.06
N ASN A 45 13.09 -16.52 -3.29
CA ASN A 45 12.15 -17.36 -4.03
C ASN A 45 12.34 -17.27 -5.55
N ASP A 46 13.12 -16.32 -6.06
CA ASP A 46 13.61 -16.23 -7.44
C ASP A 46 14.89 -15.37 -7.53
N ARG A 47 16.04 -16.00 -7.37
CA ARG A 47 17.34 -15.33 -7.45
C ARG A 47 17.74 -14.92 -8.86
N SER A 48 17.00 -15.34 -9.88
CA SER A 48 17.23 -14.94 -11.29
C SER A 48 16.49 -13.66 -11.66
N GLY A 49 15.55 -13.25 -10.81
CA GLY A 49 14.75 -12.06 -10.99
C GLY A 49 15.43 -10.78 -10.48
N GLY A 50 14.67 -9.71 -10.49
CA GLY A 50 15.12 -8.43 -9.97
C GLY A 50 14.04 -7.36 -10.05
N GLN A 51 14.23 -6.31 -9.25
CA GLN A 51 13.30 -5.20 -9.14
C GLN A 51 14.06 -3.93 -8.80
N CYS A 52 13.59 -2.83 -9.37
CA CYS A 52 14.06 -1.49 -9.02
C CYS A 52 12.89 -0.54 -8.87
N THR A 53 13.05 0.41 -7.95
CA THR A 53 12.03 1.41 -7.63
C THR A 53 12.59 2.81 -7.84
N THR A 54 11.76 3.72 -8.31
CA THR A 54 12.09 5.13 -8.56
C THR A 54 10.99 6.03 -8.02
N VAL A 55 11.36 7.10 -7.31
CA VAL A 55 10.43 8.17 -6.94
C VAL A 55 10.41 9.19 -8.06
N ASP A 56 9.25 9.38 -8.68
CA ASP A 56 9.07 10.26 -9.84
C ASP A 56 8.83 11.71 -9.44
N SER A 57 7.97 11.91 -8.43
CA SER A 57 7.68 13.26 -7.92
C SER A 57 7.19 13.24 -6.49
N SER A 58 7.29 14.41 -5.83
CA SER A 58 6.72 14.68 -4.51
C SER A 58 6.27 16.12 -4.45
N SER A 59 5.04 16.38 -4.03
CA SER A 59 4.47 17.71 -3.86
C SER A 59 3.47 17.73 -2.70
N GLY A 60 3.79 18.45 -1.63
CA GLY A 60 2.99 18.45 -0.40
C GLY A 60 2.90 17.04 0.19
N SER A 61 1.68 16.55 0.43
CA SER A 61 1.39 15.19 0.94
C SER A 61 1.21 14.16 -0.18
N GLU A 62 1.46 14.51 -1.44
CA GLU A 62 1.31 13.62 -2.58
C GLU A 62 2.67 13.17 -3.11
N ILE A 63 2.77 11.88 -3.48
CA ILE A 63 3.93 11.31 -4.17
C ILE A 63 3.50 10.49 -5.39
N ALA A 64 4.42 10.37 -6.36
CA ALA A 64 4.35 9.45 -7.47
C ALA A 64 5.65 8.64 -7.54
N TRP A 65 5.54 7.35 -7.86
CA TRP A 65 6.69 6.48 -8.04
C TRP A 65 6.36 5.35 -9.00
N HIS A 66 7.37 4.66 -9.47
CA HIS A 66 7.17 3.40 -10.18
C HIS A 66 8.16 2.34 -9.73
N THR A 67 7.78 1.10 -9.94
CA THR A 67 8.61 -0.07 -9.70
C THR A 67 8.55 -0.96 -10.92
N HIS A 68 9.70 -1.34 -11.47
CA HIS A 68 9.76 -2.34 -12.52
C HIS A 68 10.43 -3.61 -12.02
N PHE A 69 9.97 -4.75 -12.52
CA PHE A 69 10.47 -6.03 -12.08
C PHE A 69 10.36 -7.13 -13.14
N ASN A 70 11.20 -8.14 -12.95
CA ASN A 70 11.11 -9.44 -13.60
C ASN A 70 11.20 -10.50 -12.51
N TRP A 71 10.12 -11.23 -12.27
CA TRP A 71 10.04 -12.29 -11.29
C TRP A 71 9.47 -13.56 -11.89
N ALA A 72 10.12 -14.69 -11.62
CA ALA A 72 9.69 -16.03 -12.00
C ALA A 72 9.61 -16.96 -10.78
N GLY A 73 9.81 -18.25 -10.97
CA GLY A 73 9.78 -19.23 -9.89
C GLY A 73 8.36 -19.56 -9.42
N ASP A 74 8.21 -19.90 -8.15
CA ASP A 74 6.93 -20.33 -7.59
C ASP A 74 5.91 -19.20 -7.58
N ASN A 75 4.78 -19.46 -8.20
CA ASN A 75 3.72 -18.46 -8.42
C ASN A 75 2.83 -18.19 -7.19
N TRP A 76 3.04 -18.89 -6.08
CA TRP A 76 2.35 -18.67 -4.80
C TRP A 76 3.23 -17.96 -3.75
N GLN A 77 4.48 -17.67 -4.09
CA GLN A 77 5.42 -17.00 -3.18
C GLN A 77 5.64 -15.56 -3.61
N VAL A 78 5.35 -14.63 -2.71
CA VAL A 78 5.66 -13.21 -2.89
C VAL A 78 7.17 -13.02 -2.99
N LYS A 79 7.63 -12.15 -3.90
CA LYS A 79 9.06 -11.84 -4.12
C LYS A 79 9.47 -10.54 -3.43
N SER A 80 8.54 -9.59 -3.35
CA SER A 80 8.82 -8.24 -2.85
C SER A 80 7.54 -7.54 -2.44
N TYR A 81 7.68 -6.40 -1.75
CA TYR A 81 6.61 -5.44 -1.55
C TYR A 81 7.14 -4.03 -1.72
N ALA A 82 7.31 -3.58 -2.97
CA ALA A 82 7.62 -2.18 -3.25
C ALA A 82 6.46 -1.31 -2.79
N ASN A 83 6.71 -0.41 -1.86
CA ASN A 83 5.65 0.37 -1.24
C ASN A 83 6.10 1.77 -0.82
N ALA A 84 5.13 2.64 -0.60
CA ALA A 84 5.29 3.90 0.10
C ALA A 84 4.65 3.80 1.49
N ALA A 85 5.47 3.92 2.52
CA ALA A 85 5.05 3.93 3.92
C ALA A 85 4.90 5.36 4.42
N LEU A 86 3.73 5.69 4.97
CA LEU A 86 3.47 6.97 5.63
C LEU A 86 4.27 7.05 6.94
N LYS A 87 4.92 8.19 7.19
CA LYS A 87 5.60 8.48 8.46
C LYS A 87 4.62 9.09 9.44
N PHE A 88 4.39 8.43 10.55
CA PHE A 88 3.60 8.94 11.67
C PHE A 88 4.02 8.23 12.96
N ASP A 89 3.72 8.81 14.11
CA ASP A 89 3.94 8.15 15.39
C ASP A 89 2.86 7.08 15.65
N PRO A 90 3.22 5.89 16.14
CA PRO A 90 2.24 4.85 16.46
C PRO A 90 1.13 5.36 17.40
N VAL A 91 -0.11 5.09 17.04
CA VAL A 91 -1.30 5.59 17.76
C VAL A 91 -2.30 4.47 17.99
N GLN A 92 -2.98 4.48 19.15
CA GLN A 92 -4.04 3.49 19.40
C GLN A 92 -5.18 3.64 18.37
N VAL A 93 -5.67 2.52 17.88
CA VAL A 93 -6.80 2.47 16.93
C VAL A 93 -8.02 3.22 17.46
N ALA A 94 -8.23 3.20 18.79
CA ALA A 94 -9.30 3.98 19.46
C ALA A 94 -9.20 5.49 19.24
N ASN A 95 -7.98 6.01 19.04
CA ASN A 95 -7.71 7.44 18.88
C ASN A 95 -7.65 7.85 17.41
N VAL A 96 -7.67 6.90 16.47
CA VAL A 96 -7.68 7.19 15.03
C VAL A 96 -9.11 7.58 14.62
N THR A 97 -9.28 8.80 14.15
CA THR A 97 -10.57 9.32 13.67
C THR A 97 -10.79 9.07 12.19
N SER A 98 -9.72 9.11 11.36
CA SER A 98 -9.77 8.82 9.94
C SER A 98 -8.38 8.50 9.38
N ILE A 99 -8.35 7.76 8.27
CA ILE A 99 -7.14 7.47 7.49
C ILE A 99 -7.47 7.76 6.01
N PRO A 100 -7.66 9.05 5.63
CA PRO A 100 -7.98 9.40 4.26
C PRO A 100 -6.81 9.03 3.34
N THR A 101 -7.14 8.49 2.17
CA THR A 101 -6.17 8.10 1.15
C THR A 101 -6.68 8.33 -0.26
N THR A 102 -5.75 8.51 -1.18
CA THR A 102 -6.00 8.48 -2.62
C THR A 102 -4.88 7.69 -3.29
N MET A 103 -5.23 6.82 -4.23
CA MET A 103 -4.27 6.13 -5.10
C MET A 103 -4.80 6.11 -6.53
N ASP A 104 -3.96 6.52 -7.48
CA ASP A 104 -4.15 6.36 -8.91
C ASP A 104 -2.92 5.64 -9.46
N TYR A 105 -3.12 4.52 -10.14
CA TYR A 105 -2.01 3.70 -10.64
C TYR A 105 -2.34 3.05 -11.98
N THR A 106 -1.27 2.61 -12.65
CA THR A 106 -1.33 1.76 -13.85
C THR A 106 -0.39 0.57 -13.70
N TYR A 107 -0.67 -0.48 -14.46
CA TYR A 107 0.16 -1.67 -14.52
C TYR A 107 0.39 -2.09 -15.97
N THR A 108 1.66 -2.30 -16.36
CA THR A 108 2.05 -2.82 -17.67
C THR A 108 2.93 -4.06 -17.49
N TYR A 109 2.81 -5.04 -18.36
CA TYR A 109 3.58 -6.29 -18.29
C TYR A 109 3.51 -7.09 -19.60
N ASP A 110 4.44 -8.03 -19.78
CA ASP A 110 4.46 -8.95 -20.89
C ASP A 110 3.90 -10.32 -20.49
N GLY A 111 2.97 -10.85 -21.28
CA GLY A 111 2.42 -12.20 -21.07
C GLY A 111 1.59 -12.32 -19.78
N ASN A 112 1.98 -13.25 -18.90
CA ASN A 112 1.26 -13.52 -17.65
C ASN A 112 1.88 -12.74 -16.48
N ILE A 113 1.00 -12.27 -15.59
CA ILE A 113 1.39 -11.66 -14.32
C ILE A 113 0.59 -12.30 -13.18
N ILE A 114 1.19 -12.42 -12.00
CA ILE A 114 0.51 -12.73 -10.75
C ILE A 114 1.00 -11.72 -9.72
N THR A 115 0.12 -10.83 -9.28
CA THR A 115 0.45 -9.73 -8.35
C THR A 115 -0.82 -9.16 -7.72
N ASN A 116 -0.66 -8.47 -6.61
CA ASN A 116 -1.70 -7.59 -6.09
C ASN A 116 -1.30 -6.11 -6.24
N VAL A 117 -2.25 -5.22 -5.96
CA VAL A 117 -2.01 -3.82 -5.58
C VAL A 117 -2.74 -3.62 -4.26
N ALA A 118 -2.00 -3.28 -3.21
CA ALA A 118 -2.49 -3.36 -1.86
C ALA A 118 -2.09 -2.17 -1.00
N TYR A 119 -3.03 -1.72 -0.17
CA TYR A 119 -2.69 -1.10 1.11
C TYR A 119 -2.38 -2.19 2.12
N ASP A 120 -1.45 -1.90 3.04
CA ASP A 120 -1.05 -2.81 4.09
C ASP A 120 -0.85 -2.03 5.40
N LEU A 121 -1.65 -2.36 6.41
CA LEU A 121 -1.70 -1.68 7.69
C LEU A 121 -1.40 -2.68 8.79
N PHE A 122 -0.46 -2.33 9.67
CA PHE A 122 -0.05 -3.21 10.76
C PHE A 122 -0.43 -2.65 12.12
N THR A 123 -0.80 -3.54 13.04
CA THR A 123 -1.04 -3.19 14.43
C THR A 123 -0.27 -4.08 15.38
N SER A 124 0.06 -3.52 16.55
CA SER A 124 0.79 -4.19 17.63
C SER A 124 0.14 -3.87 18.98
N PRO A 125 0.19 -4.79 19.96
CA PRO A 125 -0.33 -4.53 21.31
C PRO A 125 0.45 -3.44 22.06
N THR A 126 1.69 -3.18 21.66
CA THR A 126 2.56 -2.16 22.28
C THR A 126 3.39 -1.45 21.20
N ILE A 127 3.78 -0.20 21.46
CA ILE A 127 4.71 0.54 20.60
C ILE A 127 6.05 -0.21 20.53
N GLY A 128 6.51 -0.50 19.31
CA GLY A 128 7.72 -1.28 19.07
C GLY A 128 7.62 -2.78 19.37
N GLY A 129 6.41 -3.28 19.68
CA GLY A 129 6.15 -4.70 19.87
C GLY A 129 6.00 -5.48 18.56
N GLU A 130 5.86 -6.82 18.68
CA GLU A 130 5.58 -7.69 17.53
C GLU A 130 4.22 -7.36 16.90
N THR A 131 4.15 -7.46 15.57
CA THR A 131 2.90 -7.31 14.82
C THR A 131 1.91 -8.41 15.24
N ALA A 132 0.72 -8.00 15.65
CA ALA A 132 -0.36 -8.90 16.01
C ALA A 132 -1.39 -9.06 14.88
N TYR A 133 -1.66 -7.98 14.17
CA TYR A 133 -2.62 -7.97 13.06
C TYR A 133 -2.06 -7.22 11.85
N GLU A 134 -2.46 -7.71 10.70
CA GLU A 134 -2.25 -7.11 9.38
C GLU A 134 -3.62 -6.91 8.72
N LEU A 135 -3.89 -5.72 8.25
CA LEU A 135 -5.10 -5.38 7.51
C LEU A 135 -4.70 -4.93 6.12
N MET A 136 -5.07 -5.72 5.11
CA MET A 136 -4.79 -5.43 3.72
C MET A 136 -6.05 -5.01 2.98
N VAL A 137 -5.90 -4.04 2.07
CA VAL A 137 -6.94 -3.66 1.11
C VAL A 137 -6.37 -3.80 -0.29
N TRP A 138 -6.76 -4.87 -0.99
CA TRP A 138 -6.31 -5.17 -2.35
C TRP A 138 -7.21 -4.50 -3.36
N LEU A 139 -6.70 -3.51 -4.07
CA LEU A 139 -7.36 -2.83 -5.18
C LEU A 139 -7.33 -3.67 -6.46
N ALA A 140 -6.37 -4.59 -6.57
CA ALA A 140 -6.24 -5.57 -7.64
C ALA A 140 -5.72 -6.90 -7.13
N ALA A 141 -6.18 -7.98 -7.75
CA ALA A 141 -5.66 -9.33 -7.64
C ALA A 141 -5.47 -9.85 -9.08
N LEU A 142 -4.32 -9.55 -9.69
CA LEU A 142 -4.07 -9.86 -11.09
C LEU A 142 -3.55 -11.30 -11.24
N GLY A 143 -3.94 -11.96 -12.32
CA GLY A 143 -3.42 -13.27 -12.71
C GLY A 143 -3.74 -14.40 -11.74
N GLY A 144 -4.74 -14.22 -10.88
CA GLY A 144 -5.12 -15.23 -9.88
C GLY A 144 -4.34 -15.10 -8.57
N ALA A 145 -3.73 -13.95 -8.26
CA ALA A 145 -3.23 -13.66 -6.93
C ALA A 145 -4.34 -13.89 -5.89
N TRP A 146 -3.99 -14.56 -4.78
CA TRP A 146 -4.97 -15.00 -3.80
C TRP A 146 -4.53 -14.62 -2.38
N PRO A 147 -5.44 -14.09 -1.54
CA PRO A 147 -5.11 -13.67 -0.18
C PRO A 147 -4.90 -14.88 0.75
N LEU A 148 -4.20 -14.65 1.86
CA LEU A 148 -4.15 -15.63 2.94
C LEU A 148 -5.57 -15.87 3.49
N THR A 149 -5.96 -17.13 3.57
CA THR A 149 -7.30 -17.50 4.04
C THR A 149 -7.30 -18.84 4.75
N THR A 150 -8.05 -18.93 5.86
CA THR A 150 -8.19 -20.16 6.63
C THR A 150 -9.18 -21.12 5.97
N THR A 151 -10.20 -20.61 5.28
CA THR A 151 -11.33 -21.41 4.77
C THR A 151 -11.36 -21.53 3.25
N GLY A 152 -10.54 -20.75 2.52
CA GLY A 152 -10.64 -20.61 1.07
C GLY A 152 -11.88 -19.82 0.60
N GLN A 153 -12.65 -19.25 1.52
CA GLN A 153 -13.86 -18.51 1.21
C GLN A 153 -13.86 -17.14 1.90
N PRO A 154 -14.49 -16.12 1.33
CA PRO A 154 -14.68 -14.85 2.01
C PRO A 154 -15.61 -15.03 3.22
N ILE A 155 -15.30 -14.34 4.30
CA ILE A 155 -16.14 -14.31 5.50
C ILE A 155 -17.26 -13.25 5.40
N LYS A 156 -17.09 -12.25 4.53
CA LYS A 156 -18.03 -11.15 4.32
C LYS A 156 -17.84 -10.52 2.94
N SER A 157 -18.91 -9.92 2.39
CA SER A 157 -18.84 -9.00 1.26
C SER A 157 -19.38 -7.64 1.70
N VAL A 158 -18.74 -6.54 1.26
CA VAL A 158 -19.08 -5.19 1.69
C VAL A 158 -18.72 -4.18 0.60
N ASN A 159 -19.44 -3.04 0.56
CA ASN A 159 -19.07 -1.89 -0.26
C ASN A 159 -18.43 -0.83 0.64
N LEU A 160 -17.17 -0.45 0.35
CA LEU A 160 -16.41 0.59 1.07
C LEU A 160 -15.75 1.51 0.06
N GLY A 161 -15.86 2.82 0.27
CA GLY A 161 -15.33 3.81 -0.67
C GLY A 161 -15.88 3.70 -2.11
N GLY A 162 -17.09 3.14 -2.27
CA GLY A 162 -17.72 2.91 -3.58
C GLY A 162 -17.23 1.65 -4.32
N VAL A 163 -16.40 0.83 -3.69
CA VAL A 163 -15.86 -0.42 -4.25
C VAL A 163 -16.42 -1.62 -3.50
N ASP A 164 -16.81 -2.66 -4.23
CA ASP A 164 -17.26 -3.92 -3.66
C ASP A 164 -16.05 -4.81 -3.34
N PHE A 165 -15.94 -5.23 -2.07
CA PHE A 165 -14.88 -6.09 -1.56
C PHE A 165 -15.43 -7.42 -1.03
N ASN A 166 -14.59 -8.45 -1.11
CA ASN A 166 -14.70 -9.68 -0.33
C ASN A 166 -13.65 -9.64 0.79
N LEU A 167 -14.06 -9.84 2.02
CA LEU A 167 -13.17 -9.93 3.18
C LEU A 167 -12.76 -11.38 3.42
N TYR A 168 -11.47 -11.62 3.48
CA TYR A 168 -10.85 -12.90 3.85
C TYR A 168 -10.13 -12.76 5.19
N GLN A 169 -9.93 -13.89 5.87
CA GLN A 169 -9.14 -13.96 7.09
C GLN A 169 -8.23 -15.18 7.04
N GLY A 170 -6.96 -14.95 7.30
CA GLY A 170 -5.92 -15.97 7.35
C GLY A 170 -4.87 -15.65 8.42
N TRP A 171 -3.73 -16.34 8.32
CA TRP A 171 -2.62 -16.18 9.23
C TRP A 171 -1.30 -16.17 8.47
N ASN A 172 -0.43 -15.26 8.84
CA ASN A 172 0.98 -15.26 8.49
C ASN A 172 1.78 -15.54 9.77
N ASN A 173 2.16 -16.81 9.98
CA ASN A 173 2.73 -17.27 11.24
C ASN A 173 1.81 -16.96 12.45
N LYS A 174 2.21 -16.00 13.29
CA LYS A 174 1.45 -15.56 14.47
C LYS A 174 0.58 -14.33 14.21
N THR A 175 0.79 -13.65 13.08
CA THR A 175 0.05 -12.44 12.69
C THR A 175 -1.28 -12.84 12.07
N LYS A 176 -2.38 -12.33 12.61
CA LYS A 176 -3.69 -12.51 12.03
C LYS A 176 -3.89 -11.52 10.89
N VAL A 177 -4.25 -12.02 9.72
CA VAL A 177 -4.37 -11.22 8.50
C VAL A 177 -5.82 -11.11 8.08
N PHE A 178 -6.28 -9.87 7.88
CA PHE A 178 -7.56 -9.55 7.25
C PHE A 178 -7.28 -8.93 5.89
N THR A 179 -7.87 -9.49 4.82
CA THR A 179 -7.66 -8.97 3.47
C THR A 179 -8.99 -8.68 2.80
N TYR A 180 -9.24 -7.41 2.53
CA TYR A 180 -10.32 -6.97 1.66
C TYR A 180 -9.84 -7.02 0.21
N VAL A 181 -10.43 -7.87 -0.61
CA VAL A 181 -10.08 -7.99 -2.05
C VAL A 181 -11.19 -7.38 -2.88
N ALA A 182 -10.87 -6.36 -3.66
CA ALA A 182 -11.81 -5.75 -4.60
C ALA A 182 -12.33 -6.81 -5.60
N LYS A 183 -13.64 -6.88 -5.79
CA LYS A 183 -14.26 -7.83 -6.75
C LYS A 183 -13.88 -7.53 -8.20
N GLN A 184 -13.47 -6.30 -8.47
CA GLN A 184 -12.96 -5.85 -9.76
C GLN A 184 -11.75 -4.95 -9.54
N THR A 185 -10.76 -5.03 -10.43
CA THR A 185 -9.57 -4.16 -10.38
C THR A 185 -9.98 -2.70 -10.36
N THR A 186 -9.48 -1.96 -9.38
CA THR A 186 -9.79 -0.55 -9.13
C THR A 186 -8.51 0.26 -9.29
N TYR A 187 -8.36 0.93 -10.42
CA TYR A 187 -7.15 1.69 -10.76
C TYR A 187 -7.07 3.07 -10.10
N THR A 188 -8.21 3.63 -9.74
CA THR A 188 -8.32 4.91 -9.02
C THR A 188 -9.18 4.69 -7.78
N PHE A 189 -8.63 4.98 -6.62
CA PHE A 189 -9.29 4.75 -5.34
C PHE A 189 -9.12 5.97 -4.43
N SER A 190 -10.21 6.37 -3.76
CA SER A 190 -10.19 7.42 -2.75
C SER A 190 -11.21 7.05 -1.66
N ALA A 191 -10.73 6.86 -0.44
CA ALA A 191 -11.55 6.45 0.69
C ALA A 191 -10.89 6.81 2.03
N ASP A 192 -11.58 6.51 3.11
CA ASP A 192 -11.05 6.47 4.47
C ASP A 192 -10.76 5.02 4.86
N LEU A 193 -9.48 4.67 5.00
CA LEU A 193 -9.07 3.31 5.38
C LEU A 193 -9.52 2.92 6.80
N LYS A 194 -9.89 3.90 7.65
CA LYS A 194 -10.45 3.60 8.97
C LYS A 194 -11.73 2.77 8.87
N GLN A 195 -12.53 2.96 7.81
CA GLN A 195 -13.75 2.18 7.57
C GLN A 195 -13.50 0.68 7.46
N PHE A 196 -12.32 0.25 6.99
CA PHE A 196 -11.96 -1.17 6.88
C PHE A 196 -11.71 -1.81 8.25
N PHE A 197 -11.26 -1.05 9.25
CA PHE A 197 -11.19 -1.50 10.63
C PHE A 197 -12.59 -1.62 11.25
N ASP A 198 -13.43 -0.59 11.02
CA ASP A 198 -14.76 -0.50 11.64
C ASP A 198 -15.73 -1.54 11.09
N GLU A 199 -15.50 -2.00 9.85
CA GLU A 199 -16.35 -2.98 9.17
C GLU A 199 -15.95 -4.44 9.45
N LEU A 200 -14.89 -4.69 10.23
CA LEU A 200 -14.56 -6.06 10.67
C LEU A 200 -15.69 -6.64 11.52
N PRO A 201 -15.98 -7.96 11.44
CA PRO A 201 -16.99 -8.60 12.28
C PRO A 201 -16.69 -8.41 13.78
N ALA A 202 -17.69 -8.11 14.58
CA ALA A 202 -17.51 -7.77 16.00
C ALA A 202 -16.85 -8.90 16.83
N ASP A 203 -17.08 -10.15 16.46
CA ASP A 203 -16.50 -11.36 17.07
C ASP A 203 -15.14 -11.75 16.46
N ASN A 204 -14.70 -11.03 15.42
CA ASN A 204 -13.47 -11.30 14.68
C ASN A 204 -12.83 -9.99 14.19
N THR A 205 -12.39 -9.15 15.13
CA THR A 205 -11.94 -7.78 14.85
C THR A 205 -10.54 -7.51 15.39
N ILE A 206 -9.97 -6.37 15.01
CA ILE A 206 -8.76 -5.78 15.59
C ILE A 206 -9.17 -4.94 16.80
N GLY A 207 -8.63 -5.26 17.97
CA GLY A 207 -8.97 -4.55 19.20
C GLY A 207 -8.57 -3.07 19.15
N THR A 208 -9.42 -2.19 19.68
CA THR A 208 -9.19 -0.73 19.64
C THR A 208 -7.99 -0.26 20.48
N THR A 209 -7.51 -1.11 21.41
CA THR A 209 -6.30 -0.88 22.22
C THR A 209 -5.00 -1.19 21.46
N GLN A 210 -5.08 -1.83 20.28
CA GLN A 210 -3.94 -2.04 19.40
C GLN A 210 -3.39 -0.69 18.92
N TYR A 211 -2.07 -0.60 18.74
CA TYR A 211 -1.42 0.54 18.12
C TYR A 211 -1.32 0.32 16.61
N LEU A 212 -1.87 1.23 15.81
CA LEU A 212 -1.57 1.34 14.39
C LEU A 212 -0.11 1.76 14.26
N THR A 213 0.70 0.93 13.61
CA THR A 213 2.17 1.14 13.51
C THR A 213 2.62 1.46 12.10
N HIS A 214 1.91 0.96 11.08
CA HIS A 214 2.23 1.19 9.67
C HIS A 214 0.97 1.43 8.86
N VAL A 215 1.10 2.33 7.87
CA VAL A 215 0.17 2.53 6.76
C VAL A 215 1.03 2.58 5.52
N GLN A 216 0.92 1.54 4.68
CA GLN A 216 1.71 1.34 3.49
C GLN A 216 0.81 1.13 2.27
N ALA A 217 1.32 1.42 1.07
CA ALA A 217 0.62 1.13 -0.17
C ALA A 217 1.63 0.77 -1.27
N GLY A 218 1.34 -0.29 -2.03
CA GLY A 218 2.26 -0.79 -3.02
C GLY A 218 1.76 -2.01 -3.79
N THR A 219 2.69 -2.86 -4.20
CA THR A 219 2.40 -4.09 -4.95
C THR A 219 3.25 -5.24 -4.46
N GLU A 220 2.66 -6.44 -4.41
CA GLU A 220 3.33 -7.70 -4.10
C GLU A 220 3.34 -8.60 -5.34
N PRO A 221 4.42 -8.61 -6.13
CA PRO A 221 4.55 -9.53 -7.23
C PRO A 221 4.89 -10.94 -6.74
N PHE A 222 4.19 -11.92 -7.32
CA PHE A 222 4.49 -13.34 -7.24
C PHE A 222 5.25 -13.77 -8.51
N GLN A 223 4.82 -13.24 -9.68
CA GLN A 223 5.41 -13.52 -10.98
C GLN A 223 5.07 -12.40 -11.96
N GLY A 224 5.99 -12.07 -12.87
CA GLY A 224 5.77 -11.11 -13.94
C GLY A 224 7.02 -10.88 -14.78
N LYS A 225 6.83 -10.54 -16.04
CA LYS A 225 7.91 -10.23 -16.99
C LYS A 225 7.74 -8.83 -17.53
N ASN A 226 8.86 -8.06 -17.55
CA ASN A 226 8.87 -6.66 -17.99
C ASN A 226 7.71 -5.88 -17.37
N ALA A 227 7.43 -6.16 -16.10
CA ALA A 227 6.30 -5.60 -15.41
C ALA A 227 6.66 -4.25 -14.77
N THR A 228 5.76 -3.29 -14.89
CA THR A 228 5.91 -1.99 -14.26
C THR A 228 4.61 -1.61 -13.57
N PHE A 229 4.70 -1.39 -12.28
CA PHE A 229 3.68 -0.77 -11.44
C PHE A 229 4.00 0.72 -11.34
N THR A 230 3.13 1.58 -11.83
CA THR A 230 3.28 3.03 -11.79
C THR A 230 2.18 3.64 -10.96
N VAL A 231 2.54 4.30 -9.87
CA VAL A 231 1.64 5.11 -9.05
C VAL A 231 1.76 6.55 -9.51
N ASN A 232 0.73 7.02 -10.21
CA ASN A 232 0.66 8.39 -10.74
C ASN A 232 0.39 9.39 -9.62
N LYS A 233 -0.35 8.96 -8.58
CA LYS A 233 -0.72 9.76 -7.43
C LYS A 233 -0.98 8.89 -6.23
N TYR A 234 -0.36 9.21 -5.10
CA TYR A 234 -0.65 8.61 -3.81
C TYR A 234 -0.62 9.66 -2.72
N SER A 235 -1.59 9.59 -1.84
CA SER A 235 -1.58 10.32 -0.56
C SER A 235 -2.26 9.49 0.52
N ALA A 236 -1.78 9.64 1.74
CA ALA A 236 -2.42 9.10 2.95
C ALA A 236 -2.12 10.01 4.14
N ALA A 237 -3.00 10.00 5.14
CA ALA A 237 -2.78 10.67 6.41
C ALA A 237 -3.45 9.87 7.54
N VAL A 238 -2.95 10.01 8.77
CA VAL A 238 -3.59 9.47 9.98
C VAL A 238 -4.06 10.65 10.82
N HIS A 239 -5.37 10.78 11.02
CA HIS A 239 -5.96 11.80 11.87
C HIS A 239 -6.37 11.19 13.21
N THR A 240 -6.15 11.93 14.28
CA THR A 240 -6.41 11.49 15.66
C THR A 240 -7.27 12.51 16.41
N VAL A 241 -7.87 12.08 17.53
CA VAL A 241 -8.53 12.96 18.50
C VAL A 241 -7.52 13.83 19.23
#